data_fa85deb76934f2ee585087371e1d6d6a
#
_entry.id   fa85deb76934f2ee585087371e1d6d6a
#
_cell.length_a   1.000
_cell.length_b   1.000
_cell.length_c   1.000
_cell.angle_alpha   90.00
_cell.angle_beta   90.00
_cell.angle_gamma   90.00
#
_symmetry.space_group_name_H-M   'P 1'
#
loop_
_entity.id
_entity.type
_entity.pdbx_description
1 polymer ?
#
loop_
_entity_poly.entity_id
_entity_poly.type
_entity_poly.pdbx_seq_one_letter_code
_entity_poly.pdbx_strand_id
1 'polypeptide(L)'
;MKHKQTLAMLLAAAMVLSMPLGAYADEMKPVQDEQAMMELYGTPDYEAPVLHSISVDKETVQQGESLTFTLNVTDDVSGLDYISLGLVNETSESTLGNLFEFVEPSETNTYTTQVQIPKNEAAGNLRLDYVEMRDKAGHNIIYWSSEREYPYDNRLPNEITIQVGKEHDEDLLAPELYGIEIETKTVKAGEFLTFNLDV
;
A
#
# COMPACT_ATOMS: atom_id res chain seq x y z
N MET A 1 27.63 4.03 13.99
CA MET A 1 28.57 4.66 13.04
C MET A 1 29.64 3.69 12.50
N LYS A 2 30.36 2.90 13.30
CA LYS A 2 31.42 1.99 12.81
C LYS A 2 30.92 0.85 11.88
N HIS A 3 29.71 0.35 12.04
CA HIS A 3 29.15 -0.72 11.21
C HIS A 3 28.69 -0.26 9.80
N LYS A 4 28.22 0.99 9.67
CA LYS A 4 27.81 1.53 8.35
C LYS A 4 29.02 1.72 7.42
N GLN A 5 30.14 2.16 7.93
CA GLN A 5 31.39 2.32 7.16
C GLN A 5 31.98 0.99 6.66
N THR A 6 31.84 -0.07 7.44
CA THR A 6 32.36 -1.40 7.07
C THR A 6 31.53 -2.02 5.94
N LEU A 7 30.22 -1.79 5.89
CA LEU A 7 29.34 -2.33 4.85
C LEU A 7 29.55 -1.62 3.50
N ALA A 8 29.72 -0.31 3.50
CA ALA A 8 30.01 0.46 2.29
C ALA A 8 31.35 0.03 1.64
N MET A 9 32.38 -0.22 2.46
CA MET A 9 33.68 -0.75 1.98
C MET A 9 33.55 -2.15 1.39
N LEU A 10 32.71 -3.04 1.95
CA LEU A 10 32.53 -4.40 1.44
C LEU A 10 31.78 -4.41 0.08
N LEU A 11 30.80 -3.54 -0.12
CA LEU A 11 30.08 -3.43 -1.41
C LEU A 11 31.02 -2.89 -2.52
N ALA A 12 31.82 -1.88 -2.22
CA ALA A 12 32.80 -1.33 -3.16
C ALA A 12 33.86 -2.38 -3.58
N ALA A 13 34.32 -3.21 -2.63
CA ALA A 13 35.27 -4.28 -2.93
C ALA A 13 34.64 -5.41 -3.78
N ALA A 14 33.37 -5.72 -3.63
CA ALA A 14 32.68 -6.76 -4.41
C ALA A 14 32.45 -6.35 -5.87
N MET A 15 32.22 -5.07 -6.16
CA MET A 15 32.06 -4.58 -7.54
C MET A 15 33.38 -4.58 -8.33
N VAL A 16 34.51 -4.38 -7.68
CA VAL A 16 35.84 -4.40 -8.33
C VAL A 16 36.24 -5.82 -8.73
N LEU A 17 35.77 -6.85 -8.01
CA LEU A 17 36.07 -8.26 -8.29
C LEU A 17 35.30 -8.87 -9.45
N SER A 18 34.28 -8.21 -9.99
CA SER A 18 33.46 -8.70 -11.10
C SER A 18 33.85 -8.16 -12.49
N MET A 19 34.86 -7.29 -12.58
CA MET A 19 35.36 -6.78 -13.87
C MET A 19 36.47 -7.67 -14.46
N PRO A 20 36.52 -7.89 -15.77
CA PRO A 20 37.55 -8.74 -16.39
C PRO A 20 38.95 -8.14 -16.19
N LEU A 21 39.82 -8.94 -15.61
CA LEU A 21 41.21 -8.63 -15.27
C LEU A 21 42.09 -8.44 -16.52
N GLY A 22 41.93 -7.39 -17.28
CA GLY A 22 42.79 -7.33 -18.48
C GLY A 22 43.18 -5.98 -19.04
N ALA A 23 42.57 -4.88 -18.65
CA ALA A 23 42.74 -3.66 -19.42
C ALA A 23 43.14 -2.38 -18.64
N TYR A 24 43.03 -2.29 -17.32
CA TYR A 24 43.22 -1.03 -16.61
C TYR A 24 43.86 -1.20 -15.22
N ALA A 25 45.03 -1.87 -15.15
CA ALA A 25 45.72 -2.06 -13.86
C ALA A 25 46.44 -0.80 -13.34
N ASP A 26 46.51 0.28 -14.09
CA ASP A 26 47.44 1.39 -13.78
C ASP A 26 46.75 2.71 -13.33
N GLU A 27 45.42 2.79 -13.26
CA GLU A 27 44.72 4.04 -12.85
C GLU A 27 43.63 3.88 -11.78
N MET A 28 43.35 2.69 -11.29
CA MET A 28 42.39 2.56 -10.20
C MET A 28 43.06 2.77 -8.85
N LYS A 29 43.22 4.03 -8.44
CA LYS A 29 43.36 4.33 -7.01
C LYS A 29 42.06 3.95 -6.33
N PRO A 30 42.08 3.16 -5.23
CA PRO A 30 40.87 2.93 -4.48
C PRO A 30 40.33 4.29 -4.03
N VAL A 31 39.07 4.57 -4.36
CA VAL A 31 38.38 5.75 -3.88
C VAL A 31 38.24 5.58 -2.37
N GLN A 32 39.16 6.20 -1.64
CA GLN A 32 39.20 6.16 -0.16
C GLN A 32 38.43 7.31 0.47
N ASP A 33 37.90 8.20 -0.38
CA ASP A 33 37.15 9.37 0.05
C ASP A 33 35.64 9.07 -0.08
N GLU A 34 34.99 8.98 1.08
CA GLU A 34 33.55 8.78 1.19
C GLU A 34 32.76 9.85 0.37
N GLN A 35 33.32 11.06 0.33
CA GLN A 35 32.75 12.17 -0.41
C GLN A 35 32.83 11.97 -1.94
N ALA A 36 33.94 11.41 -2.44
CA ALA A 36 34.09 11.08 -3.85
C ALA A 36 33.21 9.88 -4.28
N MET A 37 32.96 8.95 -3.36
CA MET A 37 32.01 7.85 -3.60
C MET A 37 30.56 8.35 -3.63
N MET A 38 30.17 9.28 -2.76
CA MET A 38 28.86 9.92 -2.79
C MET A 38 28.64 10.74 -4.07
N GLU A 39 29.69 11.41 -4.56
CA GLU A 39 29.63 12.20 -5.81
C GLU A 39 29.49 11.28 -7.05
N LEU A 40 30.08 10.08 -7.02
CA LEU A 40 30.06 9.12 -8.13
C LEU A 40 28.81 8.24 -8.15
N TYR A 41 28.31 7.81 -6.98
CA TYR A 41 27.23 6.82 -6.84
C TYR A 41 25.97 7.38 -6.14
N GLY A 42 25.99 8.63 -5.71
CA GLY A 42 24.94 9.22 -4.88
C GLY A 42 25.05 8.82 -3.41
N THR A 43 24.23 9.41 -2.58
CA THR A 43 24.08 9.05 -1.17
C THR A 43 23.29 7.76 -1.08
N PRO A 44 23.83 6.67 -0.50
CA PRO A 44 23.03 5.45 -0.33
C PRO A 44 21.92 5.67 0.67
N ASP A 45 20.74 5.19 0.33
CA ASP A 45 19.58 5.16 1.19
C ASP A 45 19.52 3.83 1.95
N TYR A 46 19.26 3.87 3.25
CA TYR A 46 19.18 2.68 4.11
C TYR A 46 17.98 2.69 5.06
N GLU A 47 17.20 3.76 5.05
CA GLU A 47 16.12 3.96 5.99
C GLU A 47 14.77 3.93 5.23
N ALA A 48 13.77 3.32 5.80
CA ALA A 48 12.42 3.35 5.25
C ALA A 48 11.73 4.69 5.55
N PRO A 49 10.69 5.07 4.77
CA PRO A 49 9.92 6.29 5.01
C PRO A 49 9.31 6.35 6.42
N VAL A 50 9.12 7.55 6.95
CA VAL A 50 8.55 7.77 8.28
C VAL A 50 7.20 8.48 8.18
N LEU A 51 6.13 7.85 8.68
CA LEU A 51 4.81 8.44 8.83
C LEU A 51 4.74 9.26 10.12
N HIS A 52 4.54 10.56 10.02
CA HIS A 52 4.41 11.46 11.16
C HIS A 52 2.96 11.70 11.59
N SER A 53 2.06 11.82 10.61
CA SER A 53 0.63 12.00 10.87
C SER A 53 -0.21 11.54 9.69
N ILE A 54 -1.46 11.21 9.99
CA ILE A 54 -2.49 10.94 9.01
C ILE A 54 -3.81 11.56 9.48
N SER A 55 -4.58 12.11 8.56
CA SER A 55 -5.91 12.65 8.82
C SER A 55 -6.85 12.34 7.66
N VAL A 56 -8.14 12.44 7.90
CA VAL A 56 -9.20 12.31 6.91
C VAL A 56 -10.07 13.57 6.91
N ASP A 57 -10.61 13.93 5.77
CA ASP A 57 -11.40 15.16 5.59
C ASP A 57 -12.80 15.10 6.23
N LYS A 58 -13.34 13.89 6.46
CA LYS A 58 -14.70 13.67 6.98
C LYS A 58 -14.70 12.54 8.01
N GLU A 59 -15.51 12.70 9.07
CA GLU A 59 -15.81 11.64 10.04
C GLU A 59 -17.03 10.80 9.62
N THR A 60 -17.81 11.29 8.65
CA THR A 60 -18.99 10.59 8.09
C THR A 60 -18.96 10.70 6.58
N VAL A 61 -19.33 9.62 5.90
CA VAL A 61 -19.37 9.52 4.43
C VAL A 61 -20.57 8.71 4.00
N GLN A 62 -21.14 9.04 2.84
CA GLN A 62 -22.19 8.24 2.23
C GLN A 62 -21.61 7.23 1.24
N GLN A 63 -22.34 6.15 0.99
CA GLN A 63 -22.04 5.21 -0.09
C GLN A 63 -21.93 5.94 -1.43
N GLY A 64 -20.89 5.64 -2.21
CA GLY A 64 -20.60 6.30 -3.49
C GLY A 64 -19.82 7.61 -3.38
N GLU A 65 -19.63 8.18 -2.20
CA GLU A 65 -18.77 9.34 -1.98
C GLU A 65 -17.31 8.95 -1.83
N SER A 66 -16.44 9.96 -1.80
CA SER A 66 -15.00 9.80 -1.57
C SER A 66 -14.58 10.42 -0.25
N LEU A 67 -13.57 9.80 0.36
CA LEU A 67 -12.80 10.33 1.49
C LEU A 67 -11.45 10.82 0.98
N THR A 68 -10.96 11.93 1.52
CA THR A 68 -9.61 12.42 1.25
C THR A 68 -8.74 12.25 2.48
N PHE A 69 -7.69 11.45 2.35
CA PHE A 69 -6.68 11.29 3.39
C PHE A 69 -5.52 12.25 3.12
N THR A 70 -4.97 12.81 4.19
CA THR A 70 -3.78 13.66 4.16
C THR A 70 -2.74 13.05 5.09
N LEU A 71 -1.54 12.78 4.56
CA LEU A 71 -0.43 12.18 5.27
C LEU A 71 0.75 13.13 5.29
N ASN A 72 1.45 13.22 6.42
CA ASN A 72 2.76 13.84 6.51
C ASN A 72 3.82 12.73 6.62
N VAL A 73 4.70 12.66 5.63
CA VAL A 73 5.69 11.58 5.50
C VAL A 73 7.03 12.17 5.12
N THR A 74 8.09 11.74 5.78
CA THR A 74 9.45 12.07 5.38
C THR A 74 10.22 10.84 4.93
N ASP A 75 11.15 11.06 4.04
CA ASP A 75 12.17 10.11 3.60
C ASP A 75 13.49 10.85 3.56
N ASP A 76 14.60 10.17 3.87
CA ASP A 76 15.88 10.86 4.08
C ASP A 76 16.67 11.09 2.79
N VAL A 77 16.56 10.21 1.79
CA VAL A 77 17.41 10.25 0.59
C VAL A 77 16.67 10.01 -0.72
N SER A 78 16.05 8.86 -0.89
CA SER A 78 15.52 8.42 -2.20
C SER A 78 14.15 8.99 -2.53
N GLY A 79 13.39 9.37 -1.52
CA GLY A 79 12.02 9.83 -1.61
C GLY A 79 11.02 8.69 -1.80
N LEU A 80 9.76 8.99 -1.56
CA LEU A 80 8.68 8.02 -1.66
C LEU A 80 8.49 7.48 -3.08
N ASP A 81 8.19 6.18 -3.16
CA ASP A 81 7.75 5.48 -4.36
C ASP A 81 6.21 5.34 -4.34
N TYR A 82 5.66 4.75 -3.29
CA TYR A 82 4.22 4.63 -3.11
C TYR A 82 3.74 4.71 -1.67
N ILE A 83 2.45 5.01 -1.51
CA ILE A 83 1.68 4.88 -0.26
C ILE A 83 0.43 4.06 -0.55
N SER A 84 0.12 3.09 0.30
CA SER A 84 -1.11 2.30 0.27
C SER A 84 -1.84 2.40 1.60
N LEU A 85 -3.17 2.55 1.55
CA LEU A 85 -4.04 2.56 2.72
C LEU A 85 -4.95 1.33 2.68
N GLY A 86 -5.13 0.69 3.83
CA GLY A 86 -6.15 -0.33 4.02
C GLY A 86 -7.18 0.11 5.04
N LEU A 87 -8.45 0.07 4.66
CA LEU A 87 -9.59 0.35 5.52
C LEU A 87 -10.41 -0.93 5.69
N VAL A 88 -10.90 -1.18 6.88
CA VAL A 88 -11.75 -2.34 7.19
C VAL A 88 -13.12 -1.85 7.66
N ASN A 89 -14.16 -2.33 7.03
CA ASN A 89 -15.52 -2.15 7.50
C ASN A 89 -15.83 -3.19 8.58
N GLU A 90 -16.12 -2.73 9.80
CA GLU A 90 -16.36 -3.61 10.95
C GLU A 90 -17.69 -4.40 10.86
N THR A 91 -18.62 -3.96 10.01
CA THR A 91 -19.91 -4.61 9.82
C THR A 91 -19.85 -5.74 8.79
N SER A 92 -19.22 -5.48 7.63
CA SER A 92 -19.15 -6.44 6.53
C SER A 92 -17.83 -7.22 6.47
N GLU A 93 -16.86 -6.85 7.32
CA GLU A 93 -15.47 -7.36 7.27
C GLU A 93 -14.80 -7.12 5.90
N SER A 94 -15.37 -6.24 5.07
CA SER A 94 -14.78 -5.87 3.78
C SER A 94 -13.55 -5.01 3.98
N THR A 95 -12.56 -5.18 3.09
CA THR A 95 -11.37 -4.36 3.05
C THR A 95 -11.41 -3.45 1.84
N LEU A 96 -11.30 -2.15 2.06
CA LEU A 96 -11.12 -1.13 1.03
C LEU A 96 -9.66 -0.67 1.07
N GLY A 97 -9.05 -0.56 -0.08
CA GLY A 97 -7.67 -0.10 -0.19
C GLY A 97 -7.48 0.85 -1.36
N ASN A 98 -6.47 1.69 -1.27
CA ASN A 98 -6.03 2.53 -2.37
C ASN A 98 -4.50 2.51 -2.44
N LEU A 99 -3.97 2.10 -3.59
CA LEU A 99 -2.54 2.09 -3.88
C LEU A 99 -2.20 3.33 -4.69
N PHE A 100 -1.21 4.07 -4.23
CA PHE A 100 -0.63 5.18 -5.00
C PHE A 100 0.59 4.69 -5.73
N GLU A 101 0.51 4.69 -7.02
CA GLU A 101 1.68 4.59 -7.87
C GLU A 101 2.14 6.03 -8.16
N PHE A 102 3.44 6.29 -8.02
CA PHE A 102 4.04 7.61 -8.36
C PHE A 102 3.63 8.76 -7.44
N VAL A 103 4.18 8.73 -6.22
CA VAL A 103 4.12 9.88 -5.34
C VAL A 103 5.14 10.92 -5.84
N GLU A 104 4.66 12.03 -6.37
CA GLU A 104 5.55 13.15 -6.72
C GLU A 104 6.17 13.73 -5.46
N PRO A 105 7.44 14.17 -5.50
CA PRO A 105 8.09 14.80 -4.36
C PRO A 105 7.27 16.00 -3.87
N SER A 106 6.94 16.01 -2.59
CA SER A 106 6.24 17.14 -1.96
C SER A 106 7.23 18.01 -1.22
N GLU A 107 7.29 19.30 -1.54
CA GLU A 107 8.11 20.29 -0.83
C GLU A 107 7.73 20.41 0.66
N THR A 108 6.49 20.03 1.00
CA THR A 108 5.94 20.11 2.37
C THR A 108 5.87 18.74 3.06
N ASN A 109 6.35 17.67 2.42
CA ASN A 109 6.21 16.28 2.89
C ASN A 109 4.76 15.86 3.15
N THR A 110 3.81 16.54 2.48
CA THR A 110 2.37 16.30 2.63
C THR A 110 1.83 15.65 1.37
N TYR A 111 1.16 14.52 1.55
CA TYR A 111 0.60 13.71 0.48
C TYR A 111 -0.90 13.55 0.70
N THR A 112 -1.67 13.62 -0.38
CA THR A 112 -3.13 13.45 -0.31
C THR A 112 -3.58 12.34 -1.23
N THR A 113 -4.63 11.61 -0.81
CA THR A 113 -5.31 10.63 -1.64
C THR A 113 -6.79 10.58 -1.41
N GLN A 114 -7.48 9.98 -2.36
CA GLN A 114 -8.92 9.73 -2.28
C GLN A 114 -9.22 8.23 -2.31
N VAL A 115 -10.06 7.81 -1.37
CA VAL A 115 -10.65 6.48 -1.35
C VAL A 115 -12.14 6.64 -1.65
N GLN A 116 -12.60 6.02 -2.73
CA GLN A 116 -14.02 6.01 -3.07
C GLN A 116 -14.72 4.89 -2.29
N ILE A 117 -15.79 5.23 -1.59
CA ILE A 117 -16.64 4.26 -0.90
C ILE A 117 -17.56 3.62 -1.95
N PRO A 118 -17.56 2.29 -2.09
CA PRO A 118 -18.45 1.60 -3.01
C PRO A 118 -19.94 1.91 -2.70
N LYS A 119 -20.77 1.95 -3.74
CA LYS A 119 -22.21 2.17 -3.57
C LYS A 119 -22.93 1.06 -2.81
N ASN A 120 -22.34 -0.12 -2.80
CA ASN A 120 -22.82 -1.30 -2.07
C ASN A 120 -22.01 -1.60 -0.81
N GLU A 121 -21.23 -0.63 -0.31
CA GLU A 121 -20.51 -0.81 0.95
C GLU A 121 -21.50 -0.86 2.11
N ALA A 122 -21.26 -1.73 3.08
CA ALA A 122 -22.11 -1.82 4.27
C ALA A 122 -22.04 -0.53 5.09
N ALA A 123 -23.18 -0.07 5.60
CA ALA A 123 -23.19 1.00 6.59
C ALA A 123 -22.57 0.51 7.90
N GLY A 124 -21.88 1.41 8.60
CA GLY A 124 -21.19 1.09 9.86
C GLY A 124 -19.85 1.79 9.98
N ASN A 125 -19.03 1.30 10.87
CA ASN A 125 -17.69 1.87 11.10
C ASN A 125 -16.71 1.34 10.04
N LEU A 126 -16.02 2.27 9.39
CA LEU A 126 -14.89 2.01 8.52
C LEU A 126 -13.62 2.49 9.24
N ARG A 127 -12.75 1.57 9.59
CA ARG A 127 -11.54 1.85 10.35
C ARG A 127 -10.30 1.77 9.46
N LEU A 128 -9.37 2.73 9.64
CA LEU A 128 -8.05 2.63 9.02
C LEU A 128 -7.28 1.48 9.69
N ASP A 129 -6.93 0.47 8.91
CA ASP A 129 -6.28 -0.74 9.40
C ASP A 129 -4.76 -0.68 9.28
N TYR A 130 -4.27 -0.15 8.15
CA TYR A 130 -2.84 0.04 7.94
C TYR A 130 -2.52 1.17 6.95
N VAL A 131 -1.28 1.64 7.02
CA VAL A 131 -0.60 2.45 6.00
C VAL A 131 0.69 1.74 5.63
N GLU A 132 0.84 1.39 4.37
CA GLU A 132 2.07 0.84 3.80
C GLU A 132 2.75 1.89 2.94
N MET A 133 4.07 2.02 3.08
CA MET A 133 4.88 2.96 2.31
C MET A 133 6.14 2.29 1.82
N ARG A 134 6.60 2.69 0.63
CA ARG A 134 7.88 2.29 0.08
C ARG A 134 8.61 3.48 -0.52
N ASP A 135 9.92 3.55 -0.34
CA ASP A 135 10.80 4.49 -1.00
C ASP A 135 11.28 3.99 -2.38
N LYS A 136 11.97 4.85 -3.11
CA LYS A 136 12.55 4.52 -4.42
C LYS A 136 13.79 3.62 -4.32
N ALA A 137 14.38 3.49 -3.13
CA ALA A 137 15.46 2.54 -2.85
C ALA A 137 14.92 1.11 -2.57
N GLY A 138 13.61 0.96 -2.36
CA GLY A 138 12.93 -0.31 -2.16
C GLY A 138 12.70 -0.70 -0.70
N HIS A 139 12.96 0.21 0.26
CA HIS A 139 12.65 -0.03 1.67
C HIS A 139 11.16 0.13 1.92
N ASN A 140 10.57 -0.88 2.55
CA ASN A 140 9.15 -0.96 2.81
C ASN A 140 8.86 -0.90 4.31
N ILE A 141 7.80 -0.20 4.70
CA ILE A 141 7.33 -0.11 6.08
C ILE A 141 5.81 -0.13 6.11
N ILE A 142 5.24 -0.78 7.14
CA ILE A 142 3.80 -0.81 7.37
C ILE A 142 3.53 -0.31 8.79
N TYR A 143 2.65 0.67 8.91
CA TYR A 143 2.10 1.15 10.18
C TYR A 143 0.71 0.55 10.37
N TRP A 144 0.50 -0.12 11.49
CA TRP A 144 -0.73 -0.84 11.79
C TRP A 144 -1.58 -0.13 12.83
N SER A 145 -2.89 -0.29 12.71
CA SER A 145 -3.84 0.09 13.78
C SER A 145 -3.53 -0.64 15.08
N SER A 146 -3.79 0.00 16.21
CA SER A 146 -3.64 -0.58 17.55
C SER A 146 -4.60 -1.75 17.82
N GLU A 147 -5.72 -1.81 17.07
CA GLU A 147 -6.72 -2.88 17.17
C GLU A 147 -6.20 -4.24 16.64
N ARG A 148 -5.09 -4.25 15.93
CA ARG A 148 -4.43 -5.50 15.52
C ARG A 148 -3.73 -6.17 16.70
N GLU A 149 -4.13 -7.40 17.03
CA GLU A 149 -3.64 -8.17 18.20
C GLU A 149 -2.17 -8.62 18.09
N TYR A 150 -1.55 -8.53 16.92
CA TYR A 150 -0.16 -8.96 16.72
C TYR A 150 0.85 -7.89 17.14
N PRO A 151 2.05 -8.31 17.64
CA PRO A 151 3.10 -7.39 18.06
C PRO A 151 3.80 -6.76 16.83
N TYR A 152 3.09 -5.91 16.12
CA TYR A 152 3.68 -5.06 15.09
C TYR A 152 4.40 -3.89 15.75
N ASP A 153 5.67 -3.68 15.40
CA ASP A 153 6.51 -2.65 16.01
C ASP A 153 6.08 -1.22 15.61
N ASN A 154 5.55 -1.06 14.40
CA ASN A 154 5.13 0.24 13.90
C ASN A 154 3.61 0.38 14.03
N ARG A 155 3.19 1.41 14.77
CA ARG A 155 1.79 1.75 14.99
C ARG A 155 1.43 3.02 14.26
N LEU A 156 0.17 3.12 13.82
CA LEU A 156 -0.38 4.36 13.29
C LEU A 156 -0.22 5.48 14.32
N PRO A 157 0.13 6.70 13.90
CA PRO A 157 0.29 7.84 14.81
C PRO A 157 -1.02 8.22 15.51
N ASN A 158 -2.16 7.90 14.91
CA ASN A 158 -3.50 8.06 15.47
C ASN A 158 -4.47 7.07 14.82
N GLU A 159 -5.52 6.70 15.57
CA GLU A 159 -6.62 5.88 15.04
C GLU A 159 -7.59 6.76 14.24
N ILE A 160 -8.12 6.21 13.14
CA ILE A 160 -9.13 6.85 12.30
C ILE A 160 -10.30 5.89 12.12
N THR A 161 -11.48 6.34 12.51
CA THR A 161 -12.75 5.65 12.28
C THR A 161 -13.72 6.62 11.60
N ILE A 162 -14.34 6.15 10.53
CA ILE A 162 -15.28 6.93 9.72
C ILE A 162 -16.63 6.20 9.74
N GLN A 163 -17.73 6.93 9.93
CA GLN A 163 -19.06 6.37 9.85
C GLN A 163 -19.55 6.36 8.40
N VAL A 164 -19.77 5.18 7.84
CA VAL A 164 -20.45 5.02 6.55
C VAL A 164 -21.95 5.08 6.79
N GLY A 165 -22.63 6.09 6.21
CA GLY A 165 -24.07 6.26 6.28
C GLY A 165 -24.78 5.43 5.21
N LYS A 166 -26.09 5.25 5.40
CA LYS A 166 -26.98 4.61 4.42
C LYS A 166 -27.48 5.64 3.42
N GLU A 167 -27.23 5.42 2.15
CA GLU A 167 -27.91 6.16 1.09
C GLU A 167 -29.17 5.41 0.59
N HIS A 168 -29.17 4.07 0.69
CA HIS A 168 -30.26 3.19 0.29
C HIS A 168 -30.43 2.00 1.24
N ASP A 169 -31.51 1.27 1.12
CA ASP A 169 -31.71 -0.01 1.81
C ASP A 169 -30.57 -0.97 1.44
N GLU A 170 -29.80 -1.35 2.43
CA GLU A 170 -28.64 -2.24 2.24
C GLU A 170 -29.12 -3.65 1.89
N ASP A 171 -28.74 -4.12 0.72
CA ASP A 171 -28.80 -5.55 0.42
C ASP A 171 -27.48 -6.21 0.89
N LEU A 172 -27.47 -6.64 2.13
CA LEU A 172 -26.33 -7.34 2.76
C LEU A 172 -26.43 -8.85 2.63
N LEU A 173 -27.52 -9.36 2.04
CA LEU A 173 -27.76 -10.78 1.92
C LEU A 173 -27.20 -11.29 0.58
N ALA A 174 -26.48 -12.39 0.67
CA ALA A 174 -26.14 -13.15 -0.53
C ALA A 174 -27.45 -13.67 -1.16
N PRO A 175 -27.57 -13.71 -2.50
CA PRO A 175 -28.75 -14.28 -3.13
C PRO A 175 -28.94 -15.73 -2.68
N GLU A 176 -30.17 -16.04 -2.24
CA GLU A 176 -30.57 -17.40 -1.90
C GLU A 176 -31.26 -18.04 -3.10
N LEU A 177 -30.86 -19.30 -3.39
CA LEU A 177 -31.50 -20.09 -4.41
C LEU A 177 -32.68 -20.84 -3.79
N TYR A 178 -33.92 -20.43 -4.10
CA TYR A 178 -35.16 -21.06 -3.60
C TYR A 178 -35.60 -22.24 -4.44
N GLY A 179 -35.29 -22.23 -5.74
CA GLY A 179 -35.68 -23.32 -6.62
C GLY A 179 -34.96 -23.35 -7.95
N ILE A 180 -34.94 -24.53 -8.54
CA ILE A 180 -34.48 -24.76 -9.91
C ILE A 180 -35.54 -25.57 -10.62
N GLU A 181 -36.11 -25.00 -11.68
CA GLU A 181 -37.06 -25.70 -12.57
C GLU A 181 -36.40 -25.94 -13.93
N ILE A 182 -36.65 -27.12 -14.48
CA ILE A 182 -36.20 -27.49 -15.83
C ILE A 182 -37.45 -27.45 -16.73
N GLU A 183 -37.46 -26.54 -17.71
CA GLU A 183 -38.61 -26.41 -18.64
C GLU A 183 -38.82 -27.66 -19.51
N THR A 184 -37.73 -28.31 -19.88
CA THR A 184 -37.78 -29.50 -20.74
C THR A 184 -37.02 -30.67 -20.09
N LYS A 185 -37.73 -31.79 -19.85
CA LYS A 185 -37.16 -33.01 -19.22
C LYS A 185 -36.39 -33.86 -20.20
N THR A 186 -36.45 -33.63 -21.48
CA THR A 186 -35.78 -34.37 -22.55
C THR A 186 -35.34 -33.46 -23.66
N VAL A 187 -34.04 -33.46 -23.97
CA VAL A 187 -33.44 -32.70 -25.08
C VAL A 187 -32.68 -33.64 -25.99
N LYS A 188 -32.66 -33.38 -27.29
CA LYS A 188 -31.81 -34.08 -28.26
C LYS A 188 -30.46 -33.46 -28.31
N ALA A 189 -29.48 -34.22 -28.82
CA ALA A 189 -28.13 -33.70 -29.00
C ALA A 189 -28.14 -32.44 -29.90
N GLY A 190 -27.59 -31.34 -29.41
CA GLY A 190 -27.56 -30.03 -30.08
C GLY A 190 -28.70 -29.07 -29.69
N GLU A 191 -29.68 -29.48 -28.89
CA GLU A 191 -30.73 -28.62 -28.31
C GLU A 191 -30.29 -28.00 -27.00
N PHE A 192 -30.86 -26.85 -26.64
CA PHE A 192 -30.60 -26.17 -25.36
C PHE A 192 -31.53 -26.69 -24.25
N LEU A 193 -30.93 -26.76 -23.05
CA LEU A 193 -31.69 -27.00 -21.83
C LEU A 193 -31.85 -25.66 -21.10
N THR A 194 -33.07 -25.28 -20.79
CA THR A 194 -33.38 -24.04 -20.06
C THR A 194 -33.67 -24.36 -18.60
N PHE A 195 -33.01 -23.63 -17.72
CA PHE A 195 -33.25 -23.66 -16.29
C PHE A 195 -33.89 -22.33 -15.87
N ASN A 196 -34.94 -22.37 -15.08
CA ASN A 196 -35.48 -21.24 -14.35
C ASN A 196 -34.94 -21.32 -12.93
N LEU A 197 -34.27 -20.24 -12.49
CA LEU A 197 -33.74 -20.10 -11.14
C LEU A 197 -34.65 -19.13 -10.38
N ASP A 198 -35.10 -19.55 -9.21
CA ASP A 198 -35.81 -18.70 -8.25
C ASP A 198 -34.77 -18.27 -7.19
N VAL A 199 -34.46 -16.97 -7.18
CA VAL A 199 -33.44 -16.36 -6.34
C VAL A 199 -33.94 -15.13 -5.63
#